data_f84ab159af8e41dea779b70e74ec4051
#
_entry.id   f84ab159af8e41dea779b70e74ec4051
#
_cell.length_a   1.000
_cell.length_b   1.000
_cell.length_c   1.000
_cell.angle_alpha   90.00
_cell.angle_beta   90.00
_cell.angle_gamma   90.00
#
_symmetry.space_group_name_H-M   'P 1'
#
loop_
_entity.id
_entity.type
_entity.pdbx_description
1 polymer ?
#
loop_
_entity_poly.entity_id
_entity_poly.type
_entity_poly.pdbx_seq_one_letter_code
_entity_poly.pdbx_strand_id
1 'polypeptide(L)'
;METEKRSEKSSVVHTFSVQGKLPGLNDYTDACRRSKFEGAKMKKDAQIQISWFLHRLPEIKRPVKIYFIWQEKDHRRDPDNVSFAQKFILDELVRLKKIPNDTSRWIHGLYHDFTYGPDYKVTVYLEEQ
;
A
#
# COMPACT_ATOMS: atom_id res chain seq x y z
N MET A 1 -22.96 -8.58 26.60
CA MET A 1 -23.19 -7.13 26.79
C MET A 1 -22.01 -6.32 26.30
N GLU A 2 -20.88 -6.48 26.95
CA GLU A 2 -19.67 -5.77 26.52
C GLU A 2 -19.27 -6.12 25.09
N THR A 3 -19.38 -7.38 24.74
CA THR A 3 -19.05 -7.83 23.40
C THR A 3 -19.93 -7.15 22.35
N GLU A 4 -21.20 -7.03 22.64
CA GLU A 4 -22.13 -6.37 21.72
C GLU A 4 -21.77 -4.91 21.52
N LYS A 5 -21.44 -4.23 22.61
CA LYS A 5 -21.05 -2.83 22.54
C LYS A 5 -19.79 -2.64 21.69
N ARG A 6 -18.84 -3.55 21.83
CA ARG A 6 -17.61 -3.49 21.04
C ARG A 6 -17.88 -3.75 19.56
N SER A 7 -18.79 -4.68 19.25
CA SER A 7 -19.16 -4.92 17.87
C SER A 7 -19.82 -3.72 17.24
N GLU A 8 -20.58 -2.99 18.03
CA GLU A 8 -21.25 -1.78 17.55
C GLU A 8 -20.28 -0.66 17.29
N LYS A 9 -19.13 -0.68 17.94
CA LYS A 9 -18.08 0.31 17.70
C LYS A 9 -17.28 -0.12 16.49
N SER A 10 -17.89 -0.02 15.32
CA SER A 10 -17.21 -0.38 14.09
C SER A 10 -15.96 0.46 13.93
N SER A 11 -14.91 -0.17 13.48
CA SER A 11 -13.70 0.54 13.12
C SER A 11 -13.98 1.40 11.91
N VAL A 12 -13.41 2.59 11.90
CA VAL A 12 -13.41 3.43 10.70
C VAL A 12 -12.43 2.83 9.71
N VAL A 13 -12.88 2.64 8.49
CA VAL A 13 -12.06 2.07 7.42
C VAL A 13 -11.97 3.07 6.28
N HIS A 14 -10.76 3.41 5.90
CA HIS A 14 -10.49 4.25 4.74
C HIS A 14 -10.00 3.37 3.61
N THR A 15 -10.28 3.74 2.38
CA THR A 15 -9.86 2.95 1.23
C THR A 15 -9.43 3.82 0.07
N PHE A 16 -8.49 3.30 -0.71
CA PHE A 16 -8.12 3.86 -1.99
C PHE A 16 -7.63 2.73 -2.90
N SER A 17 -7.59 2.99 -4.19
CA SER A 17 -7.04 2.04 -5.16
C SER A 17 -6.02 2.74 -6.03
N VAL A 18 -4.92 2.07 -6.29
CA VAL A 18 -3.89 2.54 -7.23
C VAL A 18 -4.02 1.71 -8.49
N GLN A 19 -4.35 2.38 -9.60
CA GLN A 19 -4.45 1.72 -10.89
C GLN A 19 -3.08 1.59 -11.52
N GLY A 20 -2.88 0.50 -12.26
CA GLY A 20 -1.66 0.27 -13.00
C GLY A 20 -0.67 -0.62 -12.25
N LYS A 21 0.30 -1.13 -12.99
CA LYS A 21 1.32 -2.03 -12.46
C LYS A 21 2.35 -1.22 -11.66
N LEU A 22 2.62 -1.64 -10.44
CA LEU A 22 3.70 -1.08 -9.64
C LEU A 22 4.94 -1.97 -9.77
N PRO A 23 6.14 -1.39 -9.62
CA PRO A 23 7.36 -2.20 -9.69
C PRO A 23 7.37 -3.26 -8.60
N GLY A 24 7.82 -4.47 -8.96
CA GLY A 24 8.06 -5.51 -7.98
C GLY A 24 9.47 -5.43 -7.43
N LEU A 25 9.78 -6.33 -6.50
CA LEU A 25 11.11 -6.41 -5.88
C LEU A 25 12.18 -6.63 -6.94
N ASN A 26 11.93 -7.54 -7.89
CA ASN A 26 12.92 -7.87 -8.92
C ASN A 26 13.21 -6.67 -9.83
N ASP A 27 12.15 -5.94 -10.22
CA ASP A 27 12.32 -4.75 -11.05
C ASP A 27 13.19 -3.71 -10.34
N TYR A 28 12.89 -3.47 -9.07
CA TYR A 28 13.60 -2.46 -8.30
C TYR A 28 15.05 -2.88 -8.03
N THR A 29 15.27 -4.14 -7.68
CA THR A 29 16.62 -4.67 -7.46
C THR A 29 17.46 -4.55 -8.71
N ASP A 30 16.90 -4.90 -9.88
CA ASP A 30 17.60 -4.81 -11.14
C ASP A 30 17.95 -3.36 -11.49
N ALA A 31 17.00 -2.44 -11.27
CA ALA A 31 17.23 -1.02 -11.51
C ALA A 31 18.36 -0.48 -10.63
N CYS A 32 18.36 -0.83 -9.33
CA CYS A 32 19.40 -0.41 -8.41
C CYS A 32 20.78 -0.97 -8.79
N ARG A 33 20.81 -2.18 -9.34
CA ARG A 33 22.06 -2.80 -9.79
C ARG A 33 22.61 -2.11 -11.03
N ARG A 34 21.73 -1.60 -11.92
CA ARG A 34 22.19 -0.87 -13.09
C ARG A 34 22.79 0.47 -12.71
N SER A 35 22.14 1.23 -11.84
CA SER A 35 22.70 2.47 -11.31
C SER A 35 21.82 3.01 -10.18
N LYS A 36 22.43 3.87 -9.34
CA LYS A 36 21.67 4.58 -8.29
C LYS A 36 20.59 5.46 -8.92
N PHE A 37 20.87 6.01 -10.07
CA PHE A 37 19.94 6.88 -10.78
C PHE A 37 18.69 6.12 -11.20
N GLU A 38 18.84 4.92 -11.77
CA GLU A 38 17.70 4.14 -12.24
C GLU A 38 16.83 3.65 -11.09
N GLY A 39 17.44 3.22 -9.99
CA GLY A 39 16.68 2.84 -8.80
C GLY A 39 15.89 4.01 -8.22
N ALA A 40 16.53 5.17 -8.10
CA ALA A 40 15.88 6.38 -7.59
C ALA A 40 14.76 6.83 -8.51
N LYS A 41 14.96 6.74 -9.83
CA LYS A 41 13.93 7.11 -10.79
C LYS A 41 12.72 6.19 -10.70
N MET A 42 12.95 4.90 -10.60
CA MET A 42 11.85 3.93 -10.47
C MET A 42 11.02 4.20 -9.22
N LYS A 43 11.68 4.46 -8.11
CA LYS A 43 11.01 4.81 -6.86
C LYS A 43 10.18 6.07 -7.02
N LYS A 44 10.76 7.10 -7.61
CA LYS A 44 10.07 8.38 -7.82
C LYS A 44 8.86 8.23 -8.72
N ASP A 45 8.99 7.47 -9.81
CA ASP A 45 7.89 7.24 -10.73
C ASP A 45 6.75 6.48 -10.04
N ALA A 46 7.08 5.49 -9.23
CA ALA A 46 6.08 4.74 -8.47
C ALA A 46 5.37 5.65 -7.46
N GLN A 47 6.12 6.52 -6.79
CA GLN A 47 5.54 7.46 -5.83
C GLN A 47 4.59 8.44 -6.50
N ILE A 48 4.94 8.94 -7.69
CA ILE A 48 4.05 9.82 -8.45
C ILE A 48 2.76 9.10 -8.82
N GLN A 49 2.87 7.86 -9.29
CA GLN A 49 1.71 7.05 -9.64
C GLN A 49 0.79 6.86 -8.44
N ILE A 50 1.36 6.53 -7.29
CA ILE A 50 0.60 6.29 -6.07
C ILE A 50 -0.05 7.57 -5.57
N SER A 51 0.69 8.67 -5.54
CA SER A 51 0.22 9.94 -4.97
C SER A 51 -1.05 10.43 -5.65
N TRP A 52 -1.18 10.16 -6.95
CA TRP A 52 -2.35 10.54 -7.72
C TRP A 52 -3.66 10.00 -7.12
N PHE A 53 -3.61 8.83 -6.47
CA PHE A 53 -4.79 8.16 -5.94
C PHE A 53 -5.01 8.42 -4.45
N LEU A 54 -4.18 9.25 -3.82
CA LEU A 54 -4.27 9.53 -2.39
C LEU A 54 -4.98 10.84 -2.04
N HIS A 55 -5.39 11.62 -3.04
CA HIS A 55 -5.95 12.95 -2.80
C HIS A 55 -7.13 12.98 -1.84
N ARG A 56 -8.02 12.01 -1.97
CA ARG A 56 -9.25 12.00 -1.19
C ARG A 56 -9.12 11.35 0.16
N LEU A 57 -7.97 10.74 0.42
CA LEU A 57 -7.74 10.11 1.70
C LEU A 57 -7.53 11.20 2.75
N PRO A 58 -8.29 11.18 3.85
CA PRO A 58 -8.09 12.18 4.90
C PRO A 58 -6.83 11.88 5.70
N GLU A 59 -6.40 12.84 6.49
CA GLU A 59 -5.32 12.61 7.45
C GLU A 59 -5.84 11.68 8.53
N ILE A 60 -5.16 10.56 8.76
CA ILE A 60 -5.53 9.56 9.75
C ILE A 60 -4.63 9.76 10.96
N LYS A 61 -5.24 9.97 12.11
CA LYS A 61 -4.51 10.32 13.34
C LYS A 61 -4.50 9.20 14.37
N ARG A 62 -4.92 8.01 13.97
CA ARG A 62 -4.94 6.82 14.82
C ARG A 62 -4.09 5.73 14.18
N PRO A 63 -3.58 4.80 14.99
CA PRO A 63 -2.91 3.64 14.41
C PRO A 63 -3.86 2.88 13.48
N VAL A 64 -3.31 2.17 12.52
CA VAL A 64 -4.09 1.45 11.51
C VAL A 64 -3.57 0.04 11.31
N LYS A 65 -4.45 -0.85 10.92
CA LYS A 65 -4.09 -2.08 10.22
C LYS A 65 -4.33 -1.84 8.75
N ILE A 66 -3.40 -2.27 7.91
CA ILE A 66 -3.48 -2.01 6.48
C ILE A 66 -3.62 -3.33 5.73
N TYR A 67 -4.60 -3.39 4.86
CA TYR A 67 -4.90 -4.56 4.05
C TYR A 67 -4.72 -4.19 2.59
N PHE A 68 -3.89 -4.97 1.89
CA PHE A 68 -3.61 -4.79 0.47
C PHE A 68 -4.25 -5.92 -0.30
N ILE A 69 -5.03 -5.60 -1.31
CA ILE A 69 -5.54 -6.59 -2.26
C ILE A 69 -4.89 -6.30 -3.60
N TRP A 70 -3.90 -7.12 -3.93
CA TRP A 70 -3.11 -6.98 -5.15
C TRP A 70 -3.80 -7.72 -6.28
N GLN A 71 -4.10 -7.01 -7.37
CA GLN A 71 -4.64 -7.65 -8.56
C GLN A 71 -3.60 -7.65 -9.66
N GLU A 72 -3.27 -8.85 -10.13
CA GLU A 72 -2.35 -9.09 -11.23
C GLU A 72 -3.11 -9.65 -12.42
N LYS A 73 -2.53 -9.54 -13.61
CA LYS A 73 -3.15 -10.11 -14.82
C LYS A 73 -2.88 -11.59 -14.96
N ASP A 74 -1.77 -12.06 -14.39
CA ASP A 74 -1.35 -13.45 -14.49
C ASP A 74 -0.47 -13.81 -13.29
N HIS A 75 0.06 -15.04 -13.29
CA HIS A 75 0.83 -15.57 -12.17
C HIS A 75 2.35 -15.46 -12.37
N ARG A 76 2.82 -14.55 -13.23
CA ARG A 76 4.25 -14.45 -13.55
C ARG A 76 5.09 -13.94 -12.39
N ARG A 77 4.52 -13.06 -11.56
CA ARG A 77 5.25 -12.52 -10.42
C ARG A 77 4.79 -13.22 -9.15
N ASP A 78 5.75 -13.66 -8.35
CA ASP A 78 5.45 -14.29 -7.08
C ASP A 78 4.88 -13.28 -6.07
N PRO A 79 4.13 -13.75 -5.08
CA PRO A 79 3.49 -12.84 -4.10
C PRO A 79 4.43 -11.86 -3.42
N ASP A 80 5.62 -12.30 -3.02
CA ASP A 80 6.58 -11.42 -2.35
C ASP A 80 7.14 -10.37 -3.31
N ASN A 81 7.27 -10.72 -4.59
CA ASN A 81 7.70 -9.78 -5.61
C ASN A 81 6.65 -8.68 -5.80
N VAL A 82 5.37 -9.06 -5.84
CA VAL A 82 4.26 -8.11 -6.00
C VAL A 82 4.11 -7.22 -4.77
N SER A 83 4.06 -7.82 -3.58
CA SER A 83 3.76 -7.09 -2.35
C SER A 83 4.89 -6.15 -1.93
N PHE A 84 6.07 -6.28 -2.50
CA PHE A 84 7.17 -5.38 -2.22
C PHE A 84 6.76 -3.92 -2.41
N ALA A 85 5.88 -3.62 -3.38
CA ALA A 85 5.46 -2.26 -3.67
C ALA A 85 4.73 -1.58 -2.50
N GLN A 86 4.36 -2.33 -1.45
CA GLN A 86 3.84 -1.72 -0.23
C GLN A 86 4.80 -0.67 0.31
N LYS A 87 6.10 -0.88 0.10
CA LYS A 87 7.12 0.07 0.57
C LYS A 87 6.88 1.45 -0.02
N PHE A 88 6.59 1.51 -1.31
CA PHE A 88 6.34 2.78 -1.98
C PHE A 88 5.02 3.40 -1.52
N ILE A 89 4.01 2.57 -1.28
CA ILE A 89 2.70 3.04 -0.80
C ILE A 89 2.83 3.63 0.61
N LEU A 90 3.52 2.93 1.51
CA LEU A 90 3.72 3.41 2.87
C LEU A 90 4.51 4.72 2.88
N ASP A 91 5.56 4.81 2.06
CA ASP A 91 6.36 6.03 1.96
C ASP A 91 5.52 7.22 1.51
N GLU A 92 4.61 7.01 0.55
CA GLU A 92 3.74 8.10 0.07
C GLU A 92 2.68 8.48 1.11
N LEU A 93 2.12 7.52 1.81
CA LEU A 93 1.17 7.82 2.89
C LEU A 93 1.79 8.74 3.94
N VAL A 94 3.04 8.49 4.29
CA VAL A 94 3.78 9.31 5.25
C VAL A 94 4.14 10.67 4.64
N ARG A 95 4.65 10.66 3.41
CA ARG A 95 5.09 11.89 2.74
C ARG A 95 3.94 12.88 2.57
N LEU A 96 2.75 12.38 2.23
CA LEU A 96 1.56 13.21 2.05
C LEU A 96 0.80 13.44 3.37
N LYS A 97 1.37 13.01 4.47
CA LYS A 97 0.81 13.21 5.83
C LYS A 97 -0.57 12.57 5.98
N LYS A 98 -0.82 11.48 5.28
CA LYS A 98 -2.05 10.70 5.44
C LYS A 98 -2.00 9.84 6.69
N ILE A 99 -0.80 9.38 7.07
CA ILE A 99 -0.53 8.76 8.36
C ILE A 99 0.69 9.46 8.97
N PRO A 100 0.82 9.50 10.31
CA PRO A 100 1.94 10.22 10.94
C PRO A 100 3.29 9.59 10.68
N ASN A 101 3.36 8.26 10.65
CA ASN A 101 4.59 7.53 10.48
C ASN A 101 4.27 6.09 10.11
N ASP A 102 5.26 5.33 9.63
CA ASP A 102 5.09 3.93 9.24
C ASP A 102 5.73 2.95 10.22
N THR A 103 6.01 3.40 11.44
CA THR A 103 6.54 2.53 12.48
C THR A 103 5.43 1.66 13.08
N SER A 104 5.81 0.64 13.85
CA SER A 104 4.87 -0.27 14.47
C SER A 104 3.92 0.41 15.46
N ARG A 105 4.27 1.59 15.91
CA ARG A 105 3.37 2.39 16.74
C ARG A 105 2.12 2.82 15.98
N TRP A 106 2.27 3.09 14.68
CA TRP A 106 1.18 3.60 13.84
C TRP A 106 0.63 2.55 12.88
N ILE A 107 1.41 1.51 12.58
CA ILE A 107 0.96 0.41 11.73
C ILE A 107 0.96 -0.85 12.58
N HIS A 108 -0.23 -1.30 12.94
CA HIS A 108 -0.41 -2.45 13.82
C HIS A 108 -0.45 -3.77 13.06
N GLY A 109 -0.49 -3.73 11.75
CA GLY A 109 -0.43 -4.93 10.93
C GLY A 109 -0.47 -4.59 9.45
N LEU A 110 0.15 -5.45 8.66
CA LEU A 110 0.16 -5.39 7.20
C LEU A 110 -0.32 -6.73 6.69
N TYR A 111 -1.37 -6.72 5.86
CA TYR A 111 -1.99 -7.96 5.38
C TYR A 111 -2.10 -7.90 3.88
N HIS A 112 -1.85 -9.02 3.22
CA HIS A 112 -1.81 -9.08 1.76
C HIS A 112 -2.66 -10.23 1.25
N ASP A 113 -3.53 -9.93 0.29
CA ASP A 113 -4.22 -10.92 -0.49
C ASP A 113 -3.92 -10.68 -1.96
N PHE A 114 -4.03 -11.72 -2.76
CA PHE A 114 -3.68 -11.68 -4.17
C PHE A 114 -4.85 -12.19 -4.99
N THR A 115 -5.19 -11.45 -6.04
CA THR A 115 -6.26 -11.82 -6.95
C THR A 115 -5.80 -11.57 -8.38
N TYR A 116 -6.58 -12.05 -9.34
CA TYR A 116 -6.21 -11.98 -10.76
C TYR A 116 -7.40 -11.47 -11.54
N GLY A 117 -7.13 -10.60 -12.49
CA GLY A 117 -8.17 -9.97 -13.26
C GLY A 117 -7.60 -9.25 -14.49
N PRO A 118 -8.42 -8.49 -15.21
CA PRO A 118 -8.02 -7.90 -16.48
C PRO A 118 -7.01 -6.74 -16.33
N ASP A 119 -6.93 -6.14 -15.14
CA ASP A 119 -6.10 -4.95 -14.93
C ASP A 119 -5.17 -5.15 -13.75
N TYR A 120 -4.03 -4.45 -13.79
CA TYR A 120 -3.17 -4.31 -12.63
C TYR A 120 -3.73 -3.22 -11.72
N LYS A 121 -3.90 -3.53 -10.45
CA LYS A 121 -4.25 -2.53 -9.44
C LYS A 121 -3.98 -3.07 -8.05
N VAL A 122 -3.94 -2.18 -7.07
CA VAL A 122 -3.97 -2.57 -5.67
C VAL A 122 -5.06 -1.77 -4.97
N THR A 123 -5.89 -2.45 -4.21
CA THR A 123 -6.88 -1.83 -3.35
C THR A 123 -6.38 -1.90 -1.93
N VAL A 124 -6.41 -0.77 -1.24
CA VAL A 124 -5.83 -0.65 0.10
C VAL A 124 -6.93 -0.20 1.06
N TYR A 125 -7.00 -0.90 2.18
CA TYR A 125 -7.91 -0.56 3.27
C TYR A 125 -7.09 -0.24 4.50
N LEU A 126 -7.38 0.91 5.13
CA LEU A 126 -6.73 1.32 6.38
C LEU A 126 -7.80 1.32 7.46
N GLU A 127 -7.68 0.38 8.38
CA GLU A 127 -8.65 0.21 9.46
C GLU A 127 -8.08 0.86 10.72
N GLU A 128 -8.77 1.89 11.21
CA GLU A 128 -8.35 2.58 12.43
C GLU A 128 -8.49 1.67 13.64
N GLN A 129 -7.51 1.76 14.52
CA GLN A 129 -7.45 0.93 15.72
C GLN A 129 -7.91 1.68 16.97
#